data_bce36f8f10bb76df72d57241b8fafb6d
#
_entry.id   bce36f8f10bb76df72d57241b8fafb6d
#
_cell.length_a   1.000
_cell.length_b   1.000
_cell.length_c   1.000
_cell.angle_alpha   90.00
_cell.angle_beta   90.00
_cell.angle_gamma   90.00
#
_symmetry.space_group_name_H-M   'P 1'
#
loop_
_entity.id
_entity.type
_entity.pdbx_description
1 polymer ?
#
loop_
_entity_poly.entity_id
_entity_poly.type
_entity_poly.pdbx_seq_one_letter_code
_entity_poly.pdbx_strand_id
1 'polypeptide(L)'
;YYLAEKGFYICSGLAEGIDAAAHQGGLKYQRTIAVMGTGLDLTYPSQHQTLRTQILENNGCIITEFLPHTPPLQHNFPRRNRIVSALSLGVVVAEAALKSGSLGTAKSAAEQGKTIFAIPGHIYSEHHQGCHQLIREGAILVDHPEQIIEDLALPTQWHSQSQSQENTPSASIDIPSDLLELYNQLDWVGQNMDQLNFKLNTDIATLTSQL
;
A
#
# COMPACT_ATOMS: atom_id res chain seq x y z
N TYR A 1 -2.89 5.34 4.38
CA TYR A 1 -2.99 6.55 5.18
C TYR A 1 -4.27 7.34 4.85
N TYR A 2 -4.37 7.96 3.67
CA TYR A 2 -5.49 8.82 3.27
C TYR A 2 -6.87 8.16 3.46
N LEU A 3 -7.05 6.92 3.00
CA LEU A 3 -8.31 6.20 3.18
C LEU A 3 -8.67 6.01 4.66
N ALA A 4 -7.68 5.72 5.53
CA ALA A 4 -7.91 5.58 6.96
C ALA A 4 -8.31 6.92 7.61
N GLU A 5 -7.72 8.03 7.16
CA GLU A 5 -8.11 9.39 7.54
C GLU A 5 -9.58 9.65 7.20
N LYS A 6 -10.00 9.23 6.02
CA LYS A 6 -11.39 9.37 5.54
C LYS A 6 -12.38 8.36 6.15
N GLY A 7 -11.96 7.55 7.11
CA GLY A 7 -12.85 6.69 7.87
C GLY A 7 -12.86 5.22 7.45
N PHE A 8 -12.10 4.83 6.44
CA PHE A 8 -12.02 3.43 6.02
C PHE A 8 -11.13 2.60 6.94
N TYR A 9 -11.53 1.36 7.16
CA TYR A 9 -10.65 0.36 7.75
C TYR A 9 -9.75 -0.25 6.68
N ILE A 10 -8.46 -0.34 6.98
CA ILE A 10 -7.47 -0.96 6.11
C ILE A 10 -7.34 -2.43 6.47
N CYS A 11 -7.80 -3.30 5.58
CA CYS A 11 -7.74 -4.75 5.75
C CYS A 11 -6.61 -5.33 4.91
N SER A 12 -5.67 -6.04 5.52
CA SER A 12 -4.57 -6.70 4.81
C SER A 12 -4.08 -7.95 5.54
N GLY A 13 -3.05 -8.60 5.00
CA GLY A 13 -2.61 -9.93 5.44
C GLY A 13 -1.40 -9.98 6.36
N LEU A 14 -0.89 -8.86 6.83
CA LEU A 14 0.31 -8.77 7.68
C LEU A 14 1.58 -9.32 7.01
N ALA A 15 1.62 -9.47 5.68
CA ALA A 15 2.81 -9.86 4.94
C ALA A 15 3.85 -8.74 4.89
N GLU A 16 5.06 -9.05 4.42
CA GLU A 16 6.11 -8.06 4.20
C GLU A 16 5.73 -7.07 3.10
N GLY A 17 6.32 -5.88 3.13
CA GLY A 17 6.15 -4.86 2.10
C GLY A 17 4.83 -4.11 2.21
N ILE A 18 3.99 -4.18 1.18
CA ILE A 18 2.76 -3.39 1.04
C ILE A 18 1.78 -3.63 2.20
N ASP A 19 1.61 -4.88 2.65
CA ASP A 19 0.70 -5.19 3.77
C ASP A 19 1.11 -4.46 5.05
N ALA A 20 2.40 -4.52 5.38
CA ALA A 20 2.95 -3.84 6.56
C ALA A 20 2.78 -2.32 6.45
N ALA A 21 3.09 -1.74 5.29
CA ALA A 21 2.91 -0.31 5.04
C ALA A 21 1.44 0.11 5.12
N ALA A 22 0.53 -0.72 4.61
CA ALA A 22 -0.91 -0.49 4.69
C ALA A 22 -1.39 -0.48 6.16
N HIS A 23 -0.97 -1.45 6.98
CA HIS A 23 -1.28 -1.49 8.41
C HIS A 23 -0.73 -0.27 9.14
N GLN A 24 0.52 0.13 8.88
CA GLN A 24 1.12 1.33 9.47
C GLN A 24 0.34 2.60 9.11
N GLY A 25 -0.15 2.71 7.87
CA GLY A 25 -1.02 3.80 7.44
C GLY A 25 -2.36 3.81 8.17
N GLY A 26 -2.97 2.64 8.37
CA GLY A 26 -4.22 2.46 9.10
C GLY A 26 -4.10 2.73 10.59
N LEU A 27 -2.97 2.35 11.21
CA LEU A 27 -2.68 2.56 12.62
C LEU A 27 -2.71 4.02 13.03
N LYS A 28 -2.32 4.95 12.17
CA LYS A 28 -2.37 6.40 12.48
C LYS A 28 -3.77 6.89 12.83
N TYR A 29 -4.80 6.17 12.37
CA TYR A 29 -6.21 6.49 12.63
C TYR A 29 -6.93 5.37 13.36
N GLN A 30 -6.20 4.40 13.92
CA GLN A 30 -6.74 3.25 14.66
C GLN A 30 -7.74 2.43 13.82
N ARG A 31 -7.48 2.31 12.52
CA ARG A 31 -8.38 1.68 11.54
C ARG A 31 -7.67 0.63 10.70
N THR A 32 -7.31 -0.48 11.34
CA THR A 32 -6.70 -1.58 10.60
C THR A 32 -7.15 -2.93 11.10
N ILE A 33 -7.30 -3.87 10.15
CA ILE A 33 -7.68 -5.25 10.39
C ILE A 33 -6.65 -6.14 9.71
N ALA A 34 -5.98 -6.99 10.50
CA ALA A 34 -5.04 -7.96 9.97
C ALA A 34 -5.70 -9.34 9.89
N VAL A 35 -5.69 -9.94 8.71
CA VAL A 35 -6.16 -11.33 8.52
C VAL A 35 -4.93 -12.23 8.45
N MET A 36 -4.83 -13.23 9.32
CA MET A 36 -3.64 -14.08 9.41
C MET A 36 -3.82 -15.41 8.68
N GLY A 37 -2.72 -15.93 8.11
CA GLY A 37 -2.63 -17.27 7.53
C GLY A 37 -2.14 -18.34 8.49
N THR A 38 -2.08 -18.03 9.80
CA THR A 38 -1.62 -18.89 10.92
C THR A 38 -2.64 -18.86 12.03
N GLY A 39 -2.46 -19.70 13.06
CA GLY A 39 -3.19 -19.54 14.32
C GLY A 39 -2.88 -18.20 15.00
N LEU A 40 -3.83 -17.74 15.86
CA LEU A 40 -3.68 -16.45 16.56
C LEU A 40 -2.49 -16.38 17.53
N ASP A 41 -1.99 -17.49 17.98
CA ASP A 41 -0.84 -17.60 18.87
C ASP A 41 0.52 -17.45 18.16
N LEU A 42 0.53 -17.47 16.82
CA LEU A 42 1.72 -17.36 16.00
C LEU A 42 1.71 -16.06 15.18
N THR A 43 2.86 -15.42 15.08
CA THR A 43 3.03 -14.25 14.19
C THR A 43 3.90 -14.64 13.01
N TYR A 44 3.39 -14.41 11.79
CA TYR A 44 4.15 -14.60 10.58
C TYR A 44 3.96 -13.43 9.62
N PRO A 45 5.05 -12.86 9.09
CA PRO A 45 6.44 -13.15 9.46
C PRO A 45 6.78 -12.72 10.89
N SER A 46 7.74 -13.39 11.54
CA SER A 46 8.05 -13.16 12.95
C SER A 46 8.53 -11.73 13.26
N GLN A 47 9.15 -11.07 12.30
CA GLN A 47 9.56 -9.67 12.42
C GLN A 47 8.39 -8.70 12.58
N HIS A 48 7.17 -9.09 12.21
CA HIS A 48 5.96 -8.28 12.38
C HIS A 48 5.30 -8.41 13.75
N GLN A 49 5.98 -9.04 14.73
CA GLN A 49 5.46 -9.16 16.10
C GLN A 49 5.16 -7.78 16.70
N THR A 50 6.05 -6.81 16.51
CA THR A 50 5.84 -5.43 16.98
C THR A 50 4.63 -4.78 16.29
N LEU A 51 4.53 -4.92 14.97
CA LEU A 51 3.39 -4.38 14.20
C LEU A 51 2.07 -5.02 14.66
N ARG A 52 2.06 -6.34 14.89
CA ARG A 52 0.91 -7.07 15.43
C ARG A 52 0.47 -6.51 16.79
N THR A 53 1.42 -6.30 17.70
CA THR A 53 1.16 -5.72 19.02
C THR A 53 0.57 -4.31 18.90
N GLN A 54 1.16 -3.47 18.05
CA GLN A 54 0.66 -2.11 17.78
C GLN A 54 -0.77 -2.12 17.22
N ILE A 55 -1.13 -3.07 16.35
CA ILE A 55 -2.49 -3.20 15.84
C ILE A 55 -3.48 -3.42 16.99
N LEU A 56 -3.18 -4.34 17.92
CA LEU A 56 -4.05 -4.65 19.05
C LEU A 56 -4.13 -3.51 20.07
N GLU A 57 -3.02 -2.83 20.36
CA GLU A 57 -2.96 -1.72 21.30
C GLU A 57 -3.66 -0.45 20.79
N ASN A 58 -3.81 -0.31 19.46
CA ASN A 58 -4.43 0.85 18.84
C ASN A 58 -5.82 0.55 18.24
N ASN A 59 -6.63 -0.22 18.94
CA ASN A 59 -8.02 -0.54 18.55
C ASN A 59 -8.17 -1.22 17.18
N GLY A 60 -7.09 -1.79 16.64
CA GLY A 60 -7.15 -2.64 15.46
C GLY A 60 -7.64 -4.04 15.80
N CYS A 61 -7.87 -4.84 14.78
CA CYS A 61 -8.34 -6.21 14.91
C CYS A 61 -7.41 -7.19 14.20
N ILE A 62 -7.26 -8.37 14.79
CA ILE A 62 -6.55 -9.49 14.16
C ILE A 62 -7.49 -10.70 14.13
N ILE A 63 -7.66 -11.25 12.95
CA ILE A 63 -8.57 -12.38 12.71
C ILE A 63 -7.86 -13.51 11.95
N THR A 64 -8.33 -14.71 12.13
CA THR A 64 -7.92 -15.89 11.37
C THR A 64 -9.04 -16.94 11.35
N GLU A 65 -9.05 -17.78 10.33
CA GLU A 65 -9.89 -18.98 10.28
C GLU A 65 -9.16 -20.24 10.79
N PHE A 66 -7.87 -20.12 11.11
CA PHE A 66 -7.05 -21.26 11.52
C PHE A 66 -7.05 -21.44 13.03
N LEU A 67 -7.03 -22.71 13.45
CA LEU A 67 -6.95 -23.06 14.85
C LEU A 67 -5.61 -22.61 15.47
N PRO A 68 -5.56 -22.40 16.81
CA PRO A 68 -4.30 -22.18 17.52
C PRO A 68 -3.25 -23.23 17.13
N HIS A 69 -1.98 -22.83 17.14
CA HIS A 69 -0.81 -23.62 16.75
C HIS A 69 -0.74 -24.00 15.27
N THR A 70 -1.63 -23.50 14.41
CA THR A 70 -1.51 -23.71 12.95
C THR A 70 -0.29 -22.94 12.43
N PRO A 71 0.73 -23.65 11.90
CA PRO A 71 1.96 -23.01 11.40
C PRO A 71 1.71 -22.26 10.06
N PRO A 72 2.68 -21.45 9.61
CA PRO A 72 2.60 -20.73 8.33
C PRO A 72 2.80 -21.68 7.14
N LEU A 73 1.75 -22.35 6.74
CA LEU A 73 1.74 -23.24 5.57
C LEU A 73 1.43 -22.46 4.30
N GLN A 74 2.17 -22.74 3.23
CA GLN A 74 2.08 -22.00 1.97
C GLN A 74 0.65 -21.92 1.42
N HIS A 75 -0.14 -22.99 1.53
CA HIS A 75 -1.53 -23.03 1.06
C HIS A 75 -2.52 -22.26 1.94
N ASN A 76 -2.15 -21.86 3.15
CA ASN A 76 -3.01 -21.07 4.02
C ASN A 76 -3.14 -19.63 3.54
N PHE A 77 -2.09 -19.06 2.92
CA PHE A 77 -2.08 -17.68 2.49
C PHE A 77 -3.11 -17.39 1.39
N PRO A 78 -3.20 -18.19 0.31
CA PRO A 78 -4.28 -18.03 -0.68
C PRO A 78 -5.69 -18.22 -0.06
N ARG A 79 -5.85 -19.16 0.84
CA ARG A 79 -7.14 -19.37 1.54
C ARG A 79 -7.53 -18.16 2.38
N ARG A 80 -6.59 -17.59 3.12
CA ARG A 80 -6.80 -16.39 3.91
C ARG A 80 -7.19 -15.19 3.05
N ASN A 81 -6.60 -15.02 1.86
CA ASN A 81 -6.81 -13.85 1.01
C ASN A 81 -8.28 -13.65 0.61
N ARG A 82 -9.09 -14.71 0.49
CA ARG A 82 -10.53 -14.60 0.26
C ARG A 82 -11.26 -13.88 1.39
N ILE A 83 -10.73 -13.95 2.62
CA ILE A 83 -11.31 -13.25 3.77
C ILE A 83 -10.96 -11.77 3.72
N VAL A 84 -9.74 -11.43 3.31
CA VAL A 84 -9.35 -10.02 3.09
C VAL A 84 -10.29 -9.37 2.09
N SER A 85 -10.53 -10.00 0.93
CA SER A 85 -11.44 -9.46 -0.09
C SER A 85 -12.89 -9.44 0.40
N ALA A 86 -13.36 -10.45 1.11
CA ALA A 86 -14.75 -10.52 1.60
C ALA A 86 -15.08 -9.41 2.60
N LEU A 87 -14.15 -9.05 3.46
CA LEU A 87 -14.31 -7.99 4.46
C LEU A 87 -14.17 -6.58 3.85
N SER A 88 -13.68 -6.48 2.62
CA SER A 88 -13.40 -5.20 1.97
C SER A 88 -14.55 -4.75 1.08
N LEU A 89 -14.73 -3.44 0.95
CA LEU A 89 -15.62 -2.83 -0.05
C LEU A 89 -15.03 -2.93 -1.46
N GLY A 90 -13.70 -2.81 -1.55
CA GLY A 90 -12.90 -2.98 -2.76
C GLY A 90 -11.49 -3.40 -2.41
N VAL A 91 -10.74 -3.88 -3.38
CA VAL A 91 -9.36 -4.33 -3.22
C VAL A 91 -8.42 -3.46 -4.03
N VAL A 92 -7.42 -2.90 -3.38
CA VAL A 92 -6.36 -2.09 -4.02
C VAL A 92 -5.12 -2.95 -4.16
N VAL A 93 -4.67 -3.16 -5.39
CA VAL A 93 -3.40 -3.82 -5.70
C VAL A 93 -2.37 -2.75 -6.02
N ALA A 94 -1.48 -2.48 -5.07
CA ALA A 94 -0.47 -1.44 -5.22
C ALA A 94 0.72 -1.90 -6.06
N GLU A 95 1.09 -3.18 -5.93
CA GLU A 95 2.22 -3.77 -6.64
C GLU A 95 1.99 -5.28 -6.77
N ALA A 96 2.18 -5.82 -7.96
CA ALA A 96 2.09 -7.25 -8.22
C ALA A 96 2.89 -7.65 -9.47
N ALA A 97 3.80 -8.60 -9.32
CA ALA A 97 4.32 -9.36 -10.46
C ALA A 97 3.27 -10.36 -10.95
N LEU A 98 3.43 -10.91 -12.16
CA LEU A 98 2.48 -11.84 -12.77
C LEU A 98 2.19 -13.11 -11.95
N LYS A 99 3.11 -13.49 -11.06
CA LYS A 99 2.95 -14.65 -10.15
C LYS A 99 2.69 -14.24 -8.69
N SER A 100 2.33 -12.98 -8.44
CA SER A 100 2.07 -12.48 -7.08
C SER A 100 0.82 -13.10 -6.48
N GLY A 101 0.87 -13.43 -5.20
CA GLY A 101 -0.30 -13.84 -4.41
C GLY A 101 -1.40 -12.77 -4.35
N SER A 102 -1.06 -11.49 -4.54
CA SER A 102 -2.02 -10.39 -4.60
C SER A 102 -3.03 -10.52 -5.75
N LEU A 103 -2.62 -11.13 -6.88
CA LEU A 103 -3.54 -11.43 -7.99
C LEU A 103 -4.61 -12.44 -7.58
N GLY A 104 -4.29 -13.38 -6.70
CA GLY A 104 -5.27 -14.29 -6.11
C GLY A 104 -6.30 -13.56 -5.25
N THR A 105 -5.90 -12.53 -4.50
CA THR A 105 -6.81 -11.67 -3.74
C THR A 105 -7.73 -10.88 -4.68
N ALA A 106 -7.18 -10.30 -5.75
CA ALA A 106 -7.96 -9.60 -6.77
C ALA A 106 -8.97 -10.52 -7.45
N LYS A 107 -8.57 -11.75 -7.81
CA LYS A 107 -9.48 -12.76 -8.36
C LYS A 107 -10.62 -13.09 -7.40
N SER A 108 -10.32 -13.34 -6.12
CA SER A 108 -11.35 -13.59 -5.11
C SER A 108 -12.30 -12.40 -4.96
N ALA A 109 -11.78 -11.16 -5.04
CA ALA A 109 -12.58 -9.96 -5.02
C ALA A 109 -13.54 -9.87 -6.22
N ALA A 110 -13.06 -10.19 -7.43
CA ALA A 110 -13.89 -10.25 -8.63
C ALA A 110 -15.03 -11.27 -8.51
N GLU A 111 -14.71 -12.48 -8.03
CA GLU A 111 -15.68 -13.55 -7.78
C GLU A 111 -16.74 -13.16 -6.74
N GLN A 112 -16.40 -12.25 -5.82
CA GLN A 112 -17.28 -11.69 -4.79
C GLN A 112 -18.01 -10.42 -5.23
N GLY A 113 -17.87 -9.99 -6.49
CA GLY A 113 -18.49 -8.78 -7.02
C GLY A 113 -17.94 -7.48 -6.43
N LYS A 114 -16.70 -7.47 -5.94
CA LYS A 114 -16.03 -6.30 -5.37
C LYS A 114 -15.27 -5.53 -6.45
N THR A 115 -15.20 -4.22 -6.28
CA THR A 115 -14.37 -3.36 -7.13
C THR A 115 -12.89 -3.65 -6.90
N ILE A 116 -12.14 -3.75 -8.00
CA ILE A 116 -10.69 -3.93 -7.97
C ILE A 116 -10.05 -2.66 -8.49
N PHE A 117 -9.12 -2.13 -7.72
CA PHE A 117 -8.29 -0.99 -8.05
C PHE A 117 -6.86 -1.44 -8.24
N ALA A 118 -6.17 -0.90 -9.23
CA ALA A 118 -4.76 -1.20 -9.46
C ALA A 118 -3.95 0.08 -9.66
N ILE A 119 -2.84 0.18 -8.95
CA ILE A 119 -1.91 1.29 -9.09
C ILE A 119 -1.00 1.00 -10.28
N PRO A 120 -0.95 1.87 -11.30
CA PRO A 120 -0.05 1.69 -12.43
C PRO A 120 1.40 1.93 -12.00
N GLY A 121 2.32 1.35 -12.74
CA GLY A 121 3.74 1.58 -12.56
C GLY A 121 4.48 1.62 -13.88
N HIS A 122 5.78 1.65 -13.82
CA HIS A 122 6.61 1.71 -15.03
C HIS A 122 6.39 0.44 -15.88
N ILE A 123 6.17 0.61 -17.19
CA ILE A 123 5.80 -0.49 -18.10
C ILE A 123 6.84 -1.62 -18.19
N TYR A 124 8.11 -1.33 -17.90
CA TYR A 124 9.18 -2.32 -17.88
C TYR A 124 9.46 -2.89 -16.49
N SER A 125 8.73 -2.45 -15.45
CA SER A 125 8.86 -3.00 -14.11
C SER A 125 8.14 -4.33 -14.00
N GLU A 126 8.87 -5.40 -13.71
CA GLU A 126 8.30 -6.73 -13.48
C GLU A 126 7.30 -6.73 -12.31
N HIS A 127 7.52 -5.87 -11.31
CA HIS A 127 6.67 -5.75 -10.13
C HIS A 127 5.30 -5.13 -10.42
N HIS A 128 5.11 -4.46 -11.55
CA HIS A 128 3.84 -3.82 -11.92
C HIS A 128 3.10 -4.56 -13.05
N GLN A 129 3.68 -5.60 -13.63
CA GLN A 129 3.05 -6.36 -14.72
C GLN A 129 1.68 -6.92 -14.34
N GLY A 130 1.53 -7.39 -13.08
CA GLY A 130 0.25 -7.88 -12.57
C GLY A 130 -0.78 -6.75 -12.42
N CYS A 131 -0.38 -5.55 -11.98
CA CYS A 131 -1.28 -4.38 -11.94
C CYS A 131 -1.73 -3.98 -13.35
N HIS A 132 -0.82 -3.97 -14.33
CA HIS A 132 -1.16 -3.69 -15.74
C HIS A 132 -2.12 -4.74 -16.31
N GLN A 133 -1.91 -6.03 -15.97
CA GLN A 133 -2.82 -7.09 -16.37
C GLN A 133 -4.22 -6.87 -15.77
N LEU A 134 -4.33 -6.59 -14.47
CA LEU A 134 -5.60 -6.31 -13.81
C LEU A 134 -6.34 -5.13 -14.46
N ILE A 135 -5.64 -4.05 -14.79
CA ILE A 135 -6.22 -2.88 -15.48
C ILE A 135 -6.78 -3.30 -16.85
N ARG A 136 -6.05 -4.10 -17.61
CA ARG A 136 -6.52 -4.62 -18.91
C ARG A 136 -7.70 -5.59 -18.79
N GLU A 137 -7.86 -6.23 -17.65
CA GLU A 137 -8.98 -7.14 -17.31
C GLU A 137 -10.18 -6.40 -16.71
N GLY A 138 -10.09 -5.07 -16.55
CA GLY A 138 -11.20 -4.24 -16.09
C GLY A 138 -11.07 -3.70 -14.67
N ALA A 139 -9.93 -3.87 -13.99
CA ALA A 139 -9.67 -3.17 -12.76
C ALA A 139 -9.54 -1.67 -13.01
N ILE A 140 -10.01 -0.86 -12.07
CA ILE A 140 -9.93 0.59 -12.15
C ILE A 140 -8.49 1.02 -11.87
N LEU A 141 -7.90 1.75 -12.82
CA LEU A 141 -6.61 2.39 -12.60
C LEU A 141 -6.77 3.51 -11.59
N VAL A 142 -5.94 3.53 -10.57
CA VAL A 142 -5.88 4.61 -9.56
C VAL A 142 -4.47 5.16 -9.49
N ASP A 143 -4.35 6.44 -9.64
CA ASP A 143 -3.12 7.21 -9.40
C ASP A 143 -3.27 8.18 -8.21
N HIS A 144 -4.50 8.35 -7.72
CA HIS A 144 -4.80 9.17 -6.55
C HIS A 144 -5.83 8.48 -5.63
N PRO A 145 -5.63 8.46 -4.29
CA PRO A 145 -6.49 7.72 -3.37
C PRO A 145 -7.94 8.24 -3.30
N GLU A 146 -8.22 9.47 -3.70
CA GLU A 146 -9.58 10.04 -3.75
C GLU A 146 -10.46 9.30 -4.73
N GLN A 147 -9.91 8.87 -5.86
CA GLN A 147 -10.62 8.11 -6.90
C GLN A 147 -11.26 6.83 -6.34
N ILE A 148 -10.59 6.19 -5.36
CA ILE A 148 -11.14 4.99 -4.70
C ILE A 148 -12.46 5.32 -3.98
N ILE A 149 -12.55 6.49 -3.34
CA ILE A 149 -13.75 6.92 -2.62
C ILE A 149 -14.87 7.22 -3.60
N GLU A 150 -14.56 7.91 -4.69
CA GLU A 150 -15.51 8.27 -5.75
C GLU A 150 -16.12 7.02 -6.38
N ASP A 151 -15.28 6.06 -6.76
CA ASP A 151 -15.70 4.84 -7.43
C ASP A 151 -16.45 3.84 -6.52
N LEU A 152 -16.21 3.87 -5.21
CA LEU A 152 -16.99 3.07 -4.27
C LEU A 152 -18.41 3.61 -4.02
N ALA A 153 -18.77 4.75 -4.63
CA ALA A 153 -20.09 5.40 -4.51
C ALA A 153 -20.59 5.50 -3.07
N LEU A 154 -19.69 5.77 -2.14
CA LEU A 154 -20.06 5.93 -0.74
C LEU A 154 -20.89 7.20 -0.56
N PRO A 155 -21.95 7.19 0.29
CA PRO A 155 -22.81 8.34 0.48
C PRO A 155 -21.98 9.58 0.84
N THR A 156 -22.20 10.65 0.13
CA THR A 156 -21.50 11.94 0.15
C THR A 156 -21.57 12.71 1.49
N GLN A 157 -21.55 12.05 2.61
CA GLN A 157 -21.39 12.75 3.90
C GLN A 157 -20.07 13.50 4.02
N TRP A 158 -19.13 13.25 3.12
CA TRP A 158 -17.80 13.84 3.07
C TRP A 158 -17.72 15.19 2.35
N HIS A 159 -18.67 15.50 1.45
CA HIS A 159 -18.68 16.75 0.69
C HIS A 159 -19.19 17.98 1.47
N SER A 160 -19.81 17.79 2.63
CA SER A 160 -20.32 18.93 3.40
C SER A 160 -19.27 19.65 4.25
N GLN A 161 -18.05 19.16 4.33
CA GLN A 161 -16.96 19.81 5.09
C GLN A 161 -15.84 20.41 4.22
N SER A 162 -15.89 20.24 2.90
CA SER A 162 -14.83 20.70 2.00
C SER A 162 -15.06 22.11 1.43
N GLN A 163 -16.10 22.83 1.86
CA GLN A 163 -16.30 24.25 1.47
C GLN A 163 -15.71 25.25 2.44
N SER A 164 -14.76 24.86 3.26
CA SER A 164 -14.02 25.80 4.10
C SER A 164 -12.52 25.64 3.85
N GLN A 165 -12.02 26.61 3.07
CA GLN A 165 -10.61 26.93 2.94
C GLN A 165 -9.74 25.99 2.08
N GLU A 166 -9.71 26.29 0.80
CA GLU A 166 -8.46 26.30 0.04
C GLU A 166 -7.44 27.23 0.75
N ASN A 167 -6.74 26.65 1.69
CA ASN A 167 -5.43 27.10 2.10
C ASN A 167 -4.58 25.84 2.25
N THR A 168 -4.19 25.28 1.11
CA THR A 168 -2.99 24.47 1.05
C THR A 168 -1.83 25.43 1.31
N PRO A 169 -1.12 25.33 2.44
CA PRO A 169 0.22 25.82 2.46
C PRO A 169 0.96 24.89 1.47
N SER A 170 1.27 25.39 0.29
CA SER A 170 2.41 24.88 -0.43
C SER A 170 3.56 25.03 0.55
N ALA A 171 3.92 23.95 1.24
CA ALA A 171 5.18 23.89 1.94
C ALA A 171 6.22 24.07 0.82
N SER A 172 6.66 25.32 0.64
CA SER A 172 7.87 25.60 -0.09
C SER A 172 8.96 24.84 0.68
N ILE A 173 9.36 23.69 0.15
CA ILE A 173 10.53 22.99 0.64
C ILE A 173 11.66 23.96 0.35
N ASP A 174 12.18 24.59 1.40
CA ASP A 174 13.32 25.49 1.29
C ASP A 174 14.56 24.60 1.10
N ILE A 175 14.84 24.31 -0.18
CA ILE A 175 15.98 23.46 -0.54
C ILE A 175 17.23 24.34 -0.47
N PRO A 176 18.23 23.96 0.34
CA PRO A 176 19.50 24.65 0.37
C PRO A 176 20.08 24.81 -1.04
N SER A 177 20.64 25.99 -1.32
CA SER A 177 21.13 26.33 -2.66
C SER A 177 22.19 25.38 -3.21
N ASP A 178 22.97 24.75 -2.34
CA ASP A 178 23.98 23.74 -2.63
C ASP A 178 23.41 22.37 -3.01
N LEU A 179 22.16 22.11 -2.66
CA LEU A 179 21.44 20.85 -3.00
C LEU A 179 20.45 21.02 -4.17
N LEU A 180 20.25 22.25 -4.65
CA LEU A 180 19.25 22.54 -5.68
C LEU A 180 19.55 21.83 -7.01
N GLU A 181 20.81 21.75 -7.38
CA GLU A 181 21.25 21.11 -8.62
C GLU A 181 21.03 19.59 -8.54
N LEU A 182 21.39 18.96 -7.41
CA LEU A 182 21.12 17.56 -7.15
C LEU A 182 19.60 17.28 -7.16
N TYR A 183 18.81 18.09 -6.46
CA TYR A 183 17.35 17.95 -6.40
C TYR A 183 16.70 17.97 -7.78
N ASN A 184 17.13 18.88 -8.67
CA ASN A 184 16.59 19.01 -10.03
C ASN A 184 16.97 17.85 -10.95
N GLN A 185 17.99 17.05 -10.60
CA GLN A 185 18.43 15.88 -11.38
C GLN A 185 17.88 14.56 -10.86
N LEU A 186 17.26 14.57 -9.67
CA LEU A 186 16.57 13.39 -9.15
C LEU A 186 15.31 13.13 -9.98
N ASP A 187 15.09 11.86 -10.31
CA ASP A 187 13.92 11.40 -11.05
C ASP A 187 13.05 10.53 -10.14
N TRP A 188 11.77 10.46 -10.42
CA TRP A 188 10.82 9.56 -9.76
C TRP A 188 11.10 8.08 -10.04
N VAL A 189 11.91 7.77 -11.04
CA VAL A 189 12.45 6.44 -11.30
C VAL A 189 13.79 6.31 -10.60
N GLY A 190 13.98 5.24 -9.82
CA GLY A 190 15.22 5.02 -9.07
C GLY A 190 16.47 5.17 -9.95
N GLN A 191 17.41 5.98 -9.50
CA GLN A 191 18.68 6.24 -10.16
C GLN A 191 19.81 5.67 -9.29
N ASN A 192 20.86 5.13 -9.93
CA ASN A 192 22.05 4.73 -9.20
C ASN A 192 23.07 5.89 -9.10
N MET A 193 24.03 5.75 -8.18
CA MET A 193 25.05 6.77 -7.92
C MET A 193 25.90 7.11 -9.14
N ASP A 194 26.20 6.12 -10.00
CA ASP A 194 26.98 6.33 -11.20
C ASP A 194 26.24 7.19 -12.23
N GLN A 195 24.92 7.01 -12.33
CA GLN A 195 24.06 7.83 -13.21
C GLN A 195 24.00 9.28 -12.73
N LEU A 196 23.89 9.51 -11.42
CA LEU A 196 23.89 10.86 -10.83
C LEU A 196 25.27 11.51 -10.98
N ASN A 197 26.35 10.76 -10.73
CA ASN A 197 27.72 11.23 -10.94
C ASN A 197 27.92 11.72 -12.38
N PHE A 198 27.50 10.93 -13.36
CA PHE A 198 27.61 11.30 -14.77
C PHE A 198 26.82 12.56 -15.12
N LYS A 199 25.57 12.69 -14.60
CA LYS A 199 24.70 13.84 -14.88
C LYS A 199 25.21 15.13 -14.23
N LEU A 200 25.70 15.06 -13.01
CA LEU A 200 26.14 16.22 -12.22
C LEU A 200 27.64 16.54 -12.39
N ASN A 201 28.39 15.65 -13.04
CA ASN A 201 29.85 15.74 -13.17
C ASN A 201 30.54 15.97 -11.80
N THR A 202 30.05 15.32 -10.77
CA THR A 202 30.47 15.46 -9.36
C THR A 202 31.01 14.11 -8.89
N ASP A 203 31.99 14.08 -8.01
CA ASP A 203 32.52 12.82 -7.50
C ASP A 203 31.56 12.11 -6.52
N ILE A 204 31.70 10.78 -6.43
CA ILE A 204 30.79 9.94 -5.63
C ILE A 204 30.86 10.29 -4.14
N ALA A 205 31.99 10.74 -3.61
CA ALA A 205 32.14 11.08 -2.21
C ALA A 205 31.31 12.35 -1.87
N THR A 206 31.37 13.35 -2.75
CA THR A 206 30.55 14.58 -2.62
C THR A 206 29.06 14.25 -2.73
N LEU A 207 28.63 13.43 -3.69
CA LEU A 207 27.25 12.99 -3.81
C LEU A 207 26.76 12.23 -2.58
N THR A 208 27.57 11.36 -2.02
CA THR A 208 27.23 10.60 -0.80
C THR A 208 27.04 11.49 0.42
N SER A 209 27.72 12.64 0.47
CA SER A 209 27.56 13.61 1.57
C SER A 209 26.33 14.51 1.41
N GLN A 210 25.77 14.60 0.22
CA GLN A 210 24.60 15.43 -0.12
C GLN A 210 23.27 14.64 -0.09
N LEU A 211 23.33 13.30 -0.17
CA LEU A 211 22.17 12.40 -0.05
C LEU A 211 21.97 11.93 1.39
#